data_8e4e6ac493c83319adf9c4d6d05ddad5
#
_entry.id   8e4e6ac493c83319adf9c4d6d05ddad5
#
_cell.length_a   1.000
_cell.length_b   1.000
_cell.length_c   1.000
_cell.angle_alpha   90.00
_cell.angle_beta   90.00
_cell.angle_gamma   90.00
#
_symmetry.space_group_name_H-M   'P 1'
#
loop_
_entity.id
_entity.type
_entity.pdbx_description
1 polymer ?
#
loop_
_entity_poly.entity_id
_entity_poly.type
_entity_poly.pdbx_seq_one_letter_code
_entity_poly.pdbx_strand_id
1 'polypeptide(L)'
;CRPPDNAKPTPTQIKCCEPFRTDDISLWEPKIIICLGGTALKAVWPNGPNSVQKARIAPTKLGNCWVMATYHPAYYIHRHDDAETAINEAKKEYLRVLQIADRICAGKMRDECPDIRTVDDQNDMQTLLKQMAGATVLSVDIETDTNDKVATKRTIYLPDAKLICIGVGT
;
A
#
# COMPACT_ATOMS: atom_id res chain seq x y z
N CYS A 1 26.36 -5.56 -2.52
CA CYS A 1 26.86 -5.88 -3.87
C CYS A 1 26.39 -4.82 -4.86
N ARG A 2 27.33 -4.20 -5.55
CA ARG A 2 27.02 -3.30 -6.67
C ARG A 2 27.24 -4.07 -7.97
N PRO A 3 26.21 -4.31 -8.79
CA PRO A 3 26.38 -4.96 -10.09
C PRO A 3 27.28 -4.12 -11.01
N PRO A 4 28.01 -4.76 -11.94
CA PRO A 4 28.73 -4.04 -12.99
C PRO A 4 27.81 -3.11 -13.74
N ASP A 5 28.35 -2.00 -14.24
CA ASP A 5 27.65 -1.02 -15.07
C ASP A 5 26.34 -0.47 -14.47
N ASN A 6 26.21 -0.51 -13.16
CA ASN A 6 25.00 -0.08 -12.47
C ASN A 6 23.73 -0.85 -12.88
N ALA A 7 23.88 -2.06 -13.40
CA ALA A 7 22.79 -2.90 -13.84
C ALA A 7 21.86 -3.26 -12.67
N LYS A 8 20.63 -3.65 -12.99
CA LYS A 8 19.69 -4.14 -11.98
C LYS A 8 20.21 -5.45 -11.36
N PRO A 9 20.29 -5.56 -10.02
CA PRO A 9 20.76 -6.78 -9.38
C PRO A 9 19.94 -8.00 -9.75
N THR A 10 20.63 -9.10 -10.02
CA THR A 10 20.00 -10.41 -10.24
C THR A 10 19.50 -11.00 -8.90
N PRO A 11 18.56 -11.97 -8.94
CA PRO A 11 18.12 -12.67 -7.72
C PRO A 11 19.29 -13.30 -6.93
N THR A 12 20.27 -13.86 -7.61
CA THR A 12 21.47 -14.44 -6.99
C THR A 12 22.28 -13.38 -6.26
N GLN A 13 22.49 -12.22 -6.85
CA GLN A 13 23.20 -11.11 -6.21
C GLN A 13 22.44 -10.57 -4.98
N ILE A 14 21.10 -10.47 -5.06
CA ILE A 14 20.26 -10.10 -3.91
C ILE A 14 20.43 -11.12 -2.78
N LYS A 15 20.44 -12.42 -3.11
CA LYS A 15 20.62 -13.50 -2.14
C LYS A 15 22.02 -13.49 -1.51
N CYS A 16 23.07 -13.20 -2.27
CA CYS A 16 24.43 -13.07 -1.72
C CYS A 16 24.55 -11.96 -0.65
N CYS A 17 23.74 -10.89 -0.76
CA CYS A 17 23.74 -9.81 0.23
C CYS A 17 22.75 -10.04 1.39
N GLU A 18 22.01 -11.15 1.38
CA GLU A 18 21.00 -11.46 2.39
C GLU A 18 21.56 -11.57 3.81
N PRO A 19 22.69 -12.27 4.08
CA PRO A 19 23.25 -12.36 5.42
C PRO A 19 23.52 -10.98 6.04
N PHE A 20 24.18 -10.09 5.31
CA PHE A 20 24.48 -8.74 5.79
C PHE A 20 23.23 -7.94 6.12
N ARG A 21 22.21 -8.01 5.27
CA ARG A 21 20.93 -7.34 5.51
C ARG A 21 20.21 -7.92 6.72
N THR A 22 20.25 -9.23 6.91
CA THR A 22 19.64 -9.90 8.05
C THR A 22 20.34 -9.51 9.34
N ASP A 23 21.67 -9.46 9.33
CA ASP A 23 22.47 -9.02 10.46
C ASP A 23 22.16 -7.57 10.82
N ASP A 24 22.10 -6.66 9.85
CA ASP A 24 21.72 -5.26 10.06
C ASP A 24 20.33 -5.13 10.68
N ILE A 25 19.33 -5.84 10.13
CA ILE A 25 17.96 -5.80 10.66
C ILE A 25 17.91 -6.35 12.09
N SER A 26 18.64 -7.42 12.38
CA SER A 26 18.70 -8.03 13.70
C SER A 26 19.41 -7.12 14.71
N LEU A 27 20.45 -6.40 14.27
CA LEU A 27 21.21 -5.49 15.13
C LEU A 27 20.40 -4.25 15.50
N TRP A 28 19.68 -3.67 14.53
CA TRP A 28 18.97 -2.42 14.73
C TRP A 28 17.52 -2.59 15.21
N GLU A 29 16.93 -3.78 15.07
CA GLU A 29 15.54 -4.10 15.44
C GLU A 29 14.53 -3.00 15.04
N PRO A 30 14.51 -2.61 13.76
CA PRO A 30 13.72 -1.46 13.33
C PRO A 30 12.22 -1.71 13.51
N LYS A 31 11.47 -0.70 13.94
CA LYS A 31 9.99 -0.75 13.98
C LYS A 31 9.38 -0.75 12.58
N ILE A 32 10.07 -0.13 11.63
CA ILE A 32 9.64 -0.07 10.22
C ILE A 32 10.84 -0.11 9.28
N ILE A 33 10.68 -0.83 8.16
CA ILE A 33 11.61 -0.83 7.02
C ILE A 33 10.89 -0.19 5.83
N ILE A 34 11.48 0.86 5.28
CA ILE A 34 10.97 1.53 4.09
C ILE A 34 11.82 1.11 2.89
N CYS A 35 11.25 0.34 1.98
CA CYS A 35 11.91 -0.16 0.78
C CYS A 35 11.87 0.88 -0.33
N LEU A 36 13.01 1.42 -0.73
CA LEU A 36 13.13 2.36 -1.85
C LEU A 36 13.27 1.62 -3.18
N GLY A 37 12.16 1.41 -3.85
CA GLY A 37 12.12 0.74 -5.15
C GLY A 37 11.97 -0.79 -5.07
N GLY A 38 11.75 -1.39 -6.25
CA GLY A 38 11.41 -2.82 -6.36
C GLY A 38 12.53 -3.77 -5.97
N THR A 39 13.78 -3.38 -6.12
CA THR A 39 14.93 -4.21 -5.70
C THR A 39 15.00 -4.34 -4.19
N ALA A 40 14.86 -3.22 -3.46
CA ALA A 40 14.81 -3.22 -2.01
C ALA A 40 13.60 -4.00 -1.49
N LEU A 41 12.42 -3.81 -2.11
CA LEU A 41 11.22 -4.54 -1.77
C LEU A 41 11.41 -6.06 -1.89
N LYS A 42 11.94 -6.54 -3.01
CA LYS A 42 12.22 -7.98 -3.20
C LYS A 42 13.26 -8.53 -2.25
N ALA A 43 14.23 -7.71 -1.87
CA ALA A 43 15.25 -8.10 -0.91
C ALA A 43 14.68 -8.30 0.50
N VAL A 44 13.83 -7.38 0.97
CA VAL A 44 13.25 -7.40 2.33
C VAL A 44 12.04 -8.32 2.41
N TRP A 45 11.21 -8.32 1.37
CA TRP A 45 9.96 -9.08 1.34
C TRP A 45 9.85 -9.92 0.06
N PRO A 46 10.59 -11.05 -0.05
CA PRO A 46 10.66 -11.88 -1.27
C PRO A 46 9.30 -12.42 -1.73
N ASN A 47 8.45 -12.80 -0.76
CA ASN A 47 7.12 -13.39 -0.98
C ASN A 47 5.99 -12.34 -0.96
N GLY A 48 6.35 -11.06 -0.88
CA GLY A 48 5.40 -9.95 -0.86
C GLY A 48 4.92 -9.53 -2.25
N PRO A 49 4.27 -8.37 -2.33
CA PRO A 49 3.82 -7.82 -3.59
C PRO A 49 4.95 -7.69 -4.60
N ASN A 50 4.70 -8.09 -5.83
CA ASN A 50 5.71 -8.08 -6.90
C ASN A 50 5.95 -6.68 -7.51
N SER A 51 5.25 -5.65 -7.06
CA SER A 51 5.43 -4.27 -7.52
C SER A 51 5.39 -3.26 -6.37
N VAL A 52 6.18 -2.20 -6.50
CA VAL A 52 6.17 -1.06 -5.59
C VAL A 52 4.78 -0.44 -5.53
N GLN A 53 4.08 -0.34 -6.66
CA GLN A 53 2.74 0.25 -6.73
C GLN A 53 1.74 -0.43 -5.79
N LYS A 54 1.81 -1.75 -5.65
CA LYS A 54 0.97 -2.51 -4.71
C LYS A 54 1.45 -2.37 -3.28
N ALA A 55 2.76 -2.49 -3.05
CA ALA A 55 3.35 -2.46 -1.71
C ALA A 55 3.36 -1.06 -1.05
N ARG A 56 3.17 0.03 -1.82
CA ARG A 56 3.15 1.40 -1.29
C ARG A 56 1.80 1.83 -0.72
N ILE A 57 0.74 1.08 -0.97
CA ILE A 57 -0.63 1.44 -0.57
C ILE A 57 -0.73 1.49 0.95
N ALA A 58 -0.29 0.42 1.61
CA ALA A 58 -0.33 0.31 3.07
C ALA A 58 0.93 -0.41 3.58
N PRO A 59 1.41 -0.08 4.78
CA PRO A 59 2.43 -0.88 5.45
C PRO A 59 1.86 -2.24 5.84
N THR A 60 2.71 -3.26 5.83
CA THR A 60 2.36 -4.61 6.27
C THR A 60 3.28 -5.03 7.38
N LYS A 61 2.77 -5.67 8.41
CA LYS A 61 3.57 -6.17 9.52
C LYS A 61 4.15 -7.54 9.18
N LEU A 62 5.45 -7.66 9.26
CA LEU A 62 6.19 -8.91 9.08
C LEU A 62 6.93 -9.23 10.40
N GLY A 63 6.38 -10.13 11.18
CA GLY A 63 6.86 -10.38 12.54
C GLY A 63 6.72 -9.14 13.42
N ASN A 64 7.84 -8.67 14.00
CA ASN A 64 7.86 -7.49 14.87
C ASN A 64 8.13 -6.17 14.13
N CYS A 65 8.33 -6.21 12.81
CA CYS A 65 8.69 -5.06 12.00
C CYS A 65 7.60 -4.76 10.95
N TRP A 66 7.29 -3.48 10.77
CA TRP A 66 6.47 -3.04 9.65
C TRP A 66 7.33 -2.88 8.40
N VAL A 67 6.80 -3.24 7.25
CA VAL A 67 7.45 -3.07 5.95
C VAL A 67 6.52 -2.33 5.02
N MET A 68 7.03 -1.32 4.35
CA MET A 68 6.34 -0.64 3.26
C MET A 68 7.32 -0.31 2.14
N ALA A 69 6.79 -0.01 0.96
CA ALA A 69 7.61 0.40 -0.16
C ALA A 69 7.24 1.81 -0.63
N THR A 70 8.18 2.46 -1.27
CA THR A 70 7.94 3.67 -2.05
C THR A 70 8.87 3.66 -3.28
N TYR A 71 8.63 4.57 -4.21
CA TYR A 71 9.49 4.67 -5.38
C TYR A 71 10.87 5.22 -5.01
N HIS A 72 11.91 4.68 -5.65
CA HIS A 72 13.25 5.22 -5.53
C HIS A 72 13.30 6.67 -6.07
N PRO A 73 14.10 7.58 -5.50
CA PRO A 73 14.18 8.97 -5.99
C PRO A 73 14.42 9.09 -7.49
N ALA A 74 15.26 8.23 -8.06
CA ALA A 74 15.52 8.21 -9.51
C ALA A 74 14.26 7.97 -10.37
N TYR A 75 13.21 7.35 -9.82
CA TYR A 75 11.95 7.15 -10.53
C TYR A 75 11.31 8.48 -10.95
N TYR A 76 11.32 9.46 -10.05
CA TYR A 76 10.73 10.77 -10.32
C TYR A 76 11.55 11.56 -11.33
N ILE A 77 12.89 11.50 -11.23
CA ILE A 77 13.82 12.15 -12.15
C ILE A 77 13.64 11.63 -13.58
N HIS A 78 13.42 10.31 -13.73
CA HIS A 78 13.25 9.69 -15.07
C HIS A 78 11.82 9.78 -15.63
N ARG A 79 10.85 10.18 -14.82
CA ARG A 79 9.45 10.27 -15.21
C ARG A 79 9.04 11.65 -15.72
N HIS A 80 9.72 12.69 -15.26
CA HIS A 80 9.39 14.08 -15.56
C HIS A 80 10.53 14.73 -16.29
N ASP A 81 10.18 15.55 -17.30
CA ASP A 81 11.16 16.32 -18.08
C ASP A 81 11.65 17.55 -17.30
N ASP A 82 10.84 18.03 -16.34
CA ASP A 82 11.20 19.16 -15.50
C ASP A 82 11.50 18.71 -14.05
N ALA A 83 12.57 19.29 -13.50
CA ALA A 83 13.07 18.96 -12.18
C ALA A 83 12.14 19.42 -11.06
N GLU A 84 11.39 20.49 -11.25
CA GLU A 84 10.51 21.03 -10.20
C GLU A 84 9.33 20.11 -9.95
N THR A 85 8.66 19.63 -11.00
CA THR A 85 7.59 18.65 -10.91
C THR A 85 8.09 17.34 -10.29
N ALA A 86 9.26 16.85 -10.73
CA ALA A 86 9.87 15.64 -10.16
C ALA A 86 10.11 15.77 -8.65
N ILE A 87 10.65 16.89 -8.21
CA ILE A 87 10.93 17.18 -6.80
C ILE A 87 9.63 17.29 -6.00
N ASN A 88 8.61 17.97 -6.52
CA ASN A 88 7.35 18.19 -5.82
C ASN A 88 6.57 16.87 -5.65
N GLU A 89 6.51 16.01 -6.66
CA GLU A 89 5.92 14.67 -6.53
C GLU A 89 6.69 13.80 -5.53
N ALA A 90 8.02 13.80 -5.61
CA ALA A 90 8.85 13.07 -4.67
C ALA A 90 8.63 13.54 -3.23
N LYS A 91 8.63 14.84 -2.97
CA LYS A 91 8.36 15.44 -1.65
C LYS A 91 7.00 14.99 -1.10
N LYS A 92 5.95 15.04 -1.91
CA LYS A 92 4.59 14.63 -1.52
C LYS A 92 4.56 13.15 -1.09
N GLU A 93 5.18 12.27 -1.87
CA GLU A 93 5.21 10.84 -1.57
C GLU A 93 6.06 10.54 -0.34
N TYR A 94 7.25 11.11 -0.23
CA TYR A 94 8.11 10.89 0.94
C TYR A 94 7.52 11.45 2.22
N LEU A 95 6.84 12.60 2.15
CA LEU A 95 6.13 13.14 3.31
C LEU A 95 5.04 12.19 3.79
N ARG A 96 4.26 11.62 2.88
CA ARG A 96 3.26 10.59 3.19
C ARG A 96 3.88 9.38 3.89
N VAL A 97 5.00 8.87 3.35
CA VAL A 97 5.72 7.72 3.90
C VAL A 97 6.23 8.01 5.31
N LEU A 98 6.82 9.20 5.53
CA LEU A 98 7.33 9.61 6.84
C LEU A 98 6.21 9.80 7.87
N GLN A 99 5.05 10.34 7.47
CA GLN A 99 3.88 10.43 8.35
C GLN A 99 3.37 9.05 8.79
N ILE A 100 3.36 8.06 7.88
CA ILE A 100 3.01 6.68 8.22
C ILE A 100 4.06 6.10 9.18
N ALA A 101 5.34 6.29 8.90
CA ALA A 101 6.43 5.83 9.76
C ALA A 101 6.34 6.43 11.17
N ASP A 102 6.04 7.72 11.29
CA ASP A 102 5.84 8.39 12.58
C ASP A 102 4.69 7.75 13.37
N ARG A 103 3.56 7.48 12.72
CA ARG A 103 2.41 6.79 13.34
C ARG A 103 2.76 5.39 13.83
N ILE A 104 3.56 4.63 13.06
CA ILE A 104 4.06 3.31 13.45
C ILE A 104 4.97 3.41 14.66
N CYS A 105 5.95 4.32 14.62
CA CYS A 105 6.89 4.54 15.72
C CYS A 105 6.19 4.99 17.01
N ALA A 106 5.11 5.78 16.87
CA ALA A 106 4.28 6.22 17.99
C ALA A 106 3.30 5.13 18.50
N GLY A 107 3.28 3.93 17.92
CA GLY A 107 2.35 2.85 18.27
C GLY A 107 0.89 3.14 17.89
N LYS A 108 0.65 4.07 16.97
CA LYS A 108 -0.70 4.47 16.52
C LYS A 108 -1.23 3.68 15.32
N MET A 109 -0.43 2.75 14.79
CA MET A 109 -0.88 1.83 13.74
C MET A 109 -1.41 0.55 14.37
N ARG A 110 -2.60 0.15 13.95
CA ARG A 110 -3.18 -1.14 14.32
C ARG A 110 -2.82 -2.18 13.28
N ASP A 111 -2.53 -3.40 13.74
CA ASP A 111 -2.25 -4.57 12.92
C ASP A 111 -3.51 -5.40 12.64
N GLU A 112 -4.60 -4.97 13.24
CA GLU A 112 -5.87 -5.69 13.13
C GLU A 112 -6.51 -5.40 11.77
N CYS A 113 -6.84 -6.48 11.07
CA CYS A 113 -7.76 -6.39 9.94
C CYS A 113 -9.09 -5.86 10.49
N PRO A 114 -9.71 -4.87 9.84
CA PRO A 114 -11.03 -4.43 10.25
C PRO A 114 -12.00 -5.61 10.28
N ASP A 115 -12.91 -5.61 11.25
CA ASP A 115 -13.96 -6.61 11.34
C ASP A 115 -14.89 -6.44 10.12
N ILE A 116 -14.68 -7.31 9.13
CA ILE A 116 -15.48 -7.29 7.90
C ILE A 116 -16.71 -8.13 8.14
N ARG A 117 -17.87 -7.52 8.10
CA ARG A 117 -19.16 -8.19 8.20
C ARG A 117 -19.95 -8.01 6.93
N THR A 118 -20.56 -9.09 6.46
CA THR A 118 -21.54 -9.04 5.41
C THR A 118 -22.90 -8.77 6.07
N VAL A 119 -23.65 -7.83 5.54
CA VAL A 119 -24.97 -7.46 6.03
C VAL A 119 -25.99 -7.89 4.97
N ASP A 120 -26.68 -8.99 5.26
CA ASP A 120 -27.59 -9.63 4.30
C ASP A 120 -29.07 -9.45 4.69
N ASP A 121 -29.37 -8.97 5.89
CA ASP A 121 -30.71 -8.77 6.38
C ASP A 121 -31.00 -7.33 6.83
N GLN A 122 -32.30 -7.04 6.98
CA GLN A 122 -32.79 -5.70 7.29
C GLN A 122 -32.45 -5.26 8.73
N ASN A 123 -32.36 -6.19 9.68
CA ASN A 123 -32.03 -5.88 11.08
C ASN A 123 -30.56 -5.53 11.24
N ASP A 124 -29.69 -6.29 10.58
CA ASP A 124 -28.25 -6.01 10.53
C ASP A 124 -27.97 -4.68 9.81
N MET A 125 -28.72 -4.38 8.75
CA MET A 125 -28.65 -3.09 8.08
C MET A 125 -29.01 -1.92 9.03
N GLN A 126 -30.10 -2.04 9.82
CA GLN A 126 -30.46 -1.01 10.79
C GLN A 126 -29.40 -0.84 11.88
N THR A 127 -28.78 -1.92 12.31
CA THR A 127 -27.69 -1.89 13.27
C THR A 127 -26.46 -1.17 12.70
N LEU A 128 -26.11 -1.48 11.45
CA LEU A 128 -25.04 -0.80 10.74
C LEU A 128 -25.31 0.72 10.61
N LEU A 129 -26.52 1.09 10.18
CA LEU A 129 -26.92 2.51 10.04
C LEU A 129 -26.80 3.28 11.36
N LYS A 130 -27.15 2.65 12.49
CA LYS A 130 -26.98 3.27 13.83
C LYS A 130 -25.49 3.47 14.18
N GLN A 131 -24.65 2.51 13.84
CA GLN A 131 -23.19 2.64 14.05
C GLN A 131 -22.61 3.75 13.17
N MET A 132 -23.03 3.82 11.89
CA MET A 132 -22.61 4.87 10.96
C MET A 132 -23.01 6.27 11.44
N ALA A 133 -24.19 6.43 12.02
CA ALA A 133 -24.66 7.72 12.54
C ALA A 133 -23.80 8.29 13.67
N GLY A 134 -23.07 7.43 14.39
CA GLY A 134 -22.11 7.84 15.45
C GLY A 134 -20.68 8.00 14.97
N ALA A 135 -20.38 7.69 13.71
CA ALA A 135 -19.01 7.73 13.20
C ALA A 135 -18.59 9.15 12.80
N THR A 136 -17.36 9.51 13.15
CA THR A 136 -16.76 10.82 12.79
C THR A 136 -16.33 10.87 11.33
N VAL A 137 -15.93 9.71 10.78
CA VAL A 137 -15.48 9.56 9.40
C VAL A 137 -16.08 8.28 8.83
N LEU A 138 -16.60 8.34 7.64
CA LEU A 138 -17.07 7.19 6.87
C LEU A 138 -16.30 7.09 5.56
N SER A 139 -15.83 5.88 5.23
CA SER A 139 -15.32 5.53 3.91
C SER A 139 -16.35 4.66 3.22
N VAL A 140 -16.77 5.02 2.03
CA VAL A 140 -17.79 4.29 1.27
C VAL A 140 -17.19 3.91 -0.07
N ASP A 141 -17.28 2.64 -0.42
CA ASP A 141 -16.94 2.11 -1.74
C ASP A 141 -18.17 1.37 -2.31
N ILE A 142 -18.36 1.46 -3.61
CA ILE A 142 -19.52 0.91 -4.30
C ILE A 142 -19.05 0.06 -5.46
N GLU A 143 -19.41 -1.22 -5.43
CA GLU A 143 -19.21 -2.13 -6.54
C GLU A 143 -20.53 -2.32 -7.31
N THR A 144 -20.45 -2.21 -8.62
CA THR A 144 -21.59 -2.39 -9.52
C THR A 144 -21.27 -3.43 -10.57
N ASP A 145 -22.25 -4.29 -10.89
CA ASP A 145 -22.15 -5.17 -12.04
C ASP A 145 -22.88 -4.56 -13.24
N THR A 146 -22.25 -4.62 -14.37
CA THR A 146 -22.83 -4.32 -15.66
C THR A 146 -22.71 -5.55 -16.53
N ASN A 147 -23.79 -6.03 -17.07
CA ASN A 147 -23.81 -7.14 -18.02
C ASN A 147 -23.05 -6.83 -19.32
N ASP A 148 -22.49 -5.64 -19.45
CA ASP A 148 -21.77 -5.20 -20.63
C ASP A 148 -20.28 -5.55 -20.53
N LYS A 149 -19.81 -6.40 -21.43
CA LYS A 149 -18.41 -6.85 -21.51
C LYS A 149 -17.42 -5.72 -21.83
N VAL A 150 -17.90 -4.53 -22.10
CA VAL A 150 -17.14 -3.31 -22.36
C VAL A 150 -17.30 -2.35 -21.17
N ALA A 151 -16.73 -2.72 -20.03
CA ALA A 151 -16.67 -1.83 -18.87
C ALA A 151 -15.85 -0.57 -19.21
N THR A 152 -16.53 0.50 -19.56
CA THR A 152 -15.94 1.83 -19.69
C THR A 152 -16.01 2.54 -18.35
N LYS A 153 -15.15 3.53 -18.12
CA LYS A 153 -15.15 4.38 -16.91
C LYS A 153 -16.50 5.08 -16.62
N ARG A 154 -17.51 4.89 -17.46
CA ARG A 154 -18.87 5.47 -17.34
C ARG A 154 -19.94 4.47 -16.94
N THR A 155 -19.55 3.25 -16.61
CA THR A 155 -20.44 2.13 -16.33
C THR A 155 -21.45 2.39 -15.22
N ILE A 156 -21.07 3.19 -14.21
CA ILE A 156 -21.93 3.56 -13.07
C ILE A 156 -23.19 4.35 -13.51
N TYR A 157 -23.15 5.00 -14.67
CA TYR A 157 -24.25 5.82 -15.19
C TYR A 157 -25.15 5.09 -16.18
N LEU A 158 -24.92 3.79 -16.41
CA LEU A 158 -25.80 3.01 -17.30
C LEU A 158 -27.09 2.62 -16.56
N PRO A 159 -28.23 2.68 -17.22
CA PRO A 159 -29.52 2.36 -16.60
C PRO A 159 -29.66 0.94 -16.05
N ASP A 160 -28.87 0.03 -16.58
CA ASP A 160 -28.84 -1.41 -16.26
C ASP A 160 -27.74 -1.79 -15.27
N ALA A 161 -26.95 -0.83 -14.78
CA ALA A 161 -25.97 -1.10 -13.75
C ALA A 161 -26.65 -1.56 -12.46
N LYS A 162 -26.26 -2.72 -11.96
CA LYS A 162 -26.77 -3.26 -10.70
C LYS A 162 -25.75 -3.01 -9.59
N LEU A 163 -26.25 -2.49 -8.48
CA LEU A 163 -25.46 -2.41 -7.27
C LEU A 163 -25.18 -3.82 -6.73
N ILE A 164 -23.92 -4.21 -6.59
CA ILE A 164 -23.52 -5.51 -6.04
C ILE A 164 -23.27 -5.39 -4.55
N CYS A 165 -22.50 -4.40 -4.14
CA CYS A 165 -22.20 -4.21 -2.73
C CYS A 165 -21.86 -2.76 -2.40
N ILE A 166 -21.95 -2.41 -1.13
CA ILE A 166 -21.46 -1.16 -0.55
C ILE A 166 -20.52 -1.53 0.58
N GLY A 167 -19.26 -1.12 0.46
CA GLY A 167 -18.28 -1.21 1.55
C GLY A 167 -18.35 0.05 2.40
N VAL A 168 -18.47 -0.07 3.71
CA VAL A 168 -18.43 1.05 4.65
C VAL A 168 -17.36 0.79 5.70
N GLY A 169 -16.46 1.79 5.90
CA GLY A 169 -15.42 1.78 6.94
C GLY A 169 -15.55 3.02 7.84
N THR A 170 -15.21 2.87 9.10
CA THR A 170 -15.19 3.94 10.11
C THR A 170 -13.78 4.22 10.60
#